data_9a59cf28fa2bc0182541607365000184
#
_entry.id   9a59cf28fa2bc0182541607365000184
#
_cell.length_a   1.000
_cell.length_b   1.000
_cell.length_c   1.000
_cell.angle_alpha   90.00
_cell.angle_beta   90.00
_cell.angle_gamma   90.00
#
_symmetry.space_group_name_H-M   'P 1'
#
loop_
_entity.id
_entity.type
_entity.pdbx_description
1 polymer ?
#
loop_
_entity_poly.entity_id
_entity_poly.type
_entity_poly.pdbx_seq_one_letter_code
_entity_poly.pdbx_strand_id
1 'polypeptide(L)'
;MIIDHMEFSQWLADGRAHLRHLQSGDRGDGLCDYAQALALLDQLSERPPQAPDVLLWLEHPPVVTLGRSGGEDSLLGRHWRSPQGQLQEVELHRVARGGKITMHGPGQLVVYPVLQLPLLAGPVGRGPLGDLPAYVRLLEAQIQATCEDFGLATLTRPGFSGVWIDDHRKLASIGVGVRHGWSGHGLALNVDPPLDLFELMVPCGLEGARMTSMGQELRAQGKAVPTLPQVAENLLERLRNQLVRRQ
;
A
#
# COMPACT_ATOMS: atom_id res chain seq x y z
N MET A 1 13.51 -12.45 0.45
CA MET A 1 14.61 -12.48 1.44
C MET A 1 14.01 -11.99 2.76
N ILE A 2 13.99 -12.83 3.76
CA ILE A 2 13.56 -12.51 5.12
C ILE A 2 14.60 -11.53 5.67
N ILE A 3 14.20 -10.34 6.11
CA ILE A 3 15.13 -9.42 6.75
C ILE A 3 15.09 -9.70 8.25
N ASP A 4 16.12 -10.37 8.75
CA ASP A 4 16.41 -10.42 10.18
C ASP A 4 16.91 -9.04 10.65
N HIS A 5 16.61 -8.66 11.89
CA HIS A 5 16.99 -7.34 12.47
C HIS A 5 18.49 -7.02 12.36
N MET A 6 19.36 -8.04 12.31
CA MET A 6 20.81 -7.85 12.16
C MET A 6 21.24 -7.52 10.72
N GLU A 7 20.55 -8.00 9.69
CA GLU A 7 20.87 -7.68 8.29
C GLU A 7 20.47 -6.25 7.90
N PHE A 8 19.49 -5.65 8.59
CA PHE A 8 18.99 -4.32 8.28
C PHE A 8 20.04 -3.22 8.41
N SER A 9 20.91 -3.27 9.43
CA SER A 9 21.96 -2.28 9.66
C SER A 9 23.10 -2.33 8.63
N GLN A 10 23.46 -3.53 8.15
CA GLN A 10 24.42 -3.71 7.07
C GLN A 10 23.89 -3.26 5.72
N TRP A 11 22.60 -3.42 5.54
CA TRP A 11 21.90 -3.14 4.32
C TRP A 11 21.73 -1.64 4.04
N LEU A 12 21.57 -0.80 5.04
CA LEU A 12 21.50 0.66 4.90
C LEU A 12 22.84 1.28 4.45
N ALA A 13 23.94 0.53 4.46
CA ALA A 13 25.28 1.03 4.20
C ALA A 13 25.68 1.08 2.72
N ASP A 14 24.94 0.47 1.78
CA ASP A 14 25.39 0.32 0.40
C ASP A 14 24.88 1.39 -0.61
N GLY A 15 24.13 2.38 -0.14
CA GLY A 15 23.86 3.64 -0.88
C GLY A 15 22.94 3.53 -2.11
N ARG A 16 22.17 2.43 -2.28
CA ARG A 16 21.30 2.23 -3.44
C ARG A 16 19.82 2.23 -3.04
N ALA A 17 18.92 2.60 -3.97
CA ALA A 17 17.48 2.42 -3.78
C ALA A 17 17.16 0.91 -3.67
N HIS A 18 16.53 0.51 -2.56
CA HIS A 18 16.35 -0.89 -2.22
C HIS A 18 14.92 -1.37 -2.37
N LEU A 19 14.75 -2.44 -3.13
CA LEU A 19 13.51 -3.21 -3.21
C LEU A 19 13.55 -4.31 -2.16
N ARG A 20 12.54 -4.38 -1.27
CA ARG A 20 12.48 -5.41 -0.22
C ARG A 20 11.09 -5.97 -0.05
N HIS A 21 11.05 -7.30 0.00
CA HIS A 21 9.91 -8.05 0.48
C HIS A 21 10.04 -8.23 1.98
N LEU A 22 9.02 -7.77 2.73
CA LEU A 22 8.97 -7.93 4.18
C LEU A 22 8.08 -9.10 4.54
N GLN A 23 8.58 -9.95 5.44
CA GLN A 23 7.83 -11.02 6.07
C GLN A 23 8.22 -11.09 7.54
N SER A 24 7.26 -11.40 8.42
CA SER A 24 7.57 -11.69 9.81
C SER A 24 8.19 -13.08 9.92
N GLY A 25 9.43 -13.14 10.37
CA GLY A 25 10.23 -14.38 10.36
C GLY A 25 9.68 -15.52 11.21
N ASP A 26 8.86 -15.22 12.19
CA ASP A 26 8.24 -16.15 13.14
C ASP A 26 6.86 -16.66 12.69
N ARG A 27 6.22 -16.06 11.69
CA ARG A 27 4.89 -16.48 11.23
C ARG A 27 4.90 -17.71 10.31
N GLY A 28 5.87 -17.84 9.43
CA GLY A 28 5.97 -18.94 8.47
C GLY A 28 4.93 -18.95 7.33
N ASP A 29 4.00 -17.99 7.32
CA ASP A 29 2.93 -17.83 6.30
C ASP A 29 3.25 -16.78 5.22
N GLY A 30 4.43 -16.15 5.31
CA GLY A 30 4.86 -15.12 4.36
C GLY A 30 4.28 -13.73 4.61
N LEU A 31 3.44 -13.57 5.63
CA LEU A 31 2.81 -12.29 5.97
C LEU A 31 3.70 -11.47 6.91
N CYS A 32 3.53 -10.16 6.89
CA CYS A 32 4.21 -9.21 7.76
C CYS A 32 3.21 -8.59 8.75
N ASP A 33 3.45 -8.76 10.04
CA ASP A 33 2.65 -8.14 11.08
C ASP A 33 2.66 -6.61 10.94
N TYR A 34 1.48 -6.02 11.11
CA TYR A 34 1.31 -4.59 10.89
C TYR A 34 2.15 -3.75 11.87
N ALA A 35 2.24 -4.16 13.12
CA ALA A 35 3.05 -3.50 14.14
C ALA A 35 4.56 -3.54 13.79
N GLN A 36 5.05 -4.66 13.25
CA GLN A 36 6.44 -4.77 12.80
C GLN A 36 6.73 -3.86 11.60
N ALA A 37 5.81 -3.80 10.64
CA ALA A 37 5.92 -2.89 9.50
C ALA A 37 5.93 -1.42 9.94
N LEU A 38 5.08 -1.03 10.91
CA LEU A 38 5.08 0.33 11.47
C LEU A 38 6.40 0.66 12.17
N ALA A 39 6.92 -0.23 13.01
CA ALA A 39 8.20 -0.03 13.69
C ALA A 39 9.35 0.19 12.68
N LEU A 40 9.35 -0.55 11.57
CA LEU A 40 10.30 -0.36 10.49
C LEU A 40 10.12 0.98 9.78
N LEU A 41 8.88 1.39 9.47
CA LEU A 41 8.61 2.71 8.88
C LEU A 41 9.08 3.86 9.77
N ASP A 42 8.88 3.74 11.10
CA ASP A 42 9.38 4.72 12.07
C ASP A 42 10.91 4.80 12.03
N GLN A 43 11.62 3.67 12.09
CA GLN A 43 13.08 3.62 11.96
C GLN A 43 13.57 4.23 10.63
N LEU A 44 12.90 3.93 9.53
CA LEU A 44 13.25 4.46 8.22
C LEU A 44 13.04 5.97 8.13
N SER A 45 12.09 6.54 8.86
CA SER A 45 11.81 7.98 8.89
C SER A 45 12.81 8.79 9.74
N GLU A 46 13.59 8.14 10.60
CA GLU A 46 14.64 8.77 11.42
C GLU A 46 16.01 8.85 10.71
N ARG A 47 16.11 8.32 9.50
CA ARG A 47 17.37 8.33 8.73
C ARG A 47 17.75 9.75 8.29
N PRO A 48 19.07 10.02 8.10
CA PRO A 48 19.50 11.30 7.56
C PRO A 48 18.96 11.51 6.14
N PRO A 49 18.78 12.77 5.70
CA PRO A 49 18.24 13.08 4.37
C PRO A 49 18.99 12.45 3.20
N GLN A 50 20.26 12.14 3.36
CA GLN A 50 21.10 11.53 2.32
C GLN A 50 21.00 9.99 2.25
N ALA A 51 20.23 9.38 3.16
CA ALA A 51 20.01 7.94 3.12
C ALA A 51 19.25 7.54 1.84
N PRO A 52 19.52 6.35 1.29
CA PRO A 52 18.87 5.90 0.08
C PRO A 52 17.35 5.72 0.25
N ASP A 53 16.62 5.94 -0.83
CA ASP A 53 15.20 5.63 -0.90
C ASP A 53 14.97 4.13 -0.77
N VAL A 54 13.82 3.74 -0.20
CA VAL A 54 13.45 2.33 0.01
C VAL A 54 12.05 2.08 -0.52
N LEU A 55 11.88 1.02 -1.28
CA LEU A 55 10.57 0.49 -1.66
C LEU A 55 10.34 -0.83 -0.93
N LEU A 56 9.47 -0.84 0.06
CA LEU A 56 9.03 -2.05 0.75
C LEU A 56 7.78 -2.58 0.09
N TRP A 57 7.67 -3.91 -0.07
CA TRP A 57 6.43 -4.54 -0.45
C TRP A 57 6.14 -5.75 0.44
N LEU A 58 4.88 -6.01 0.72
CA LEU A 58 4.46 -6.98 1.71
C LEU A 58 2.98 -7.32 1.56
N GLU A 59 2.58 -8.36 2.27
CA GLU A 59 1.20 -8.70 2.60
C GLU A 59 1.03 -8.66 4.12
N HIS A 60 -0.12 -8.19 4.59
CA HIS A 60 -0.46 -8.24 6.01
C HIS A 60 -1.44 -9.37 6.33
N PRO A 61 -1.45 -9.89 7.56
CA PRO A 61 -2.62 -10.58 8.08
C PRO A 61 -3.83 -9.61 8.11
N PRO A 62 -5.07 -10.12 8.28
CA PRO A 62 -6.23 -9.26 8.37
C PRO A 62 -6.07 -8.17 9.43
N VAL A 63 -6.12 -6.91 9.02
CA VAL A 63 -5.93 -5.74 9.89
C VAL A 63 -6.67 -4.53 9.35
N VAL A 64 -7.34 -3.79 10.24
CA VAL A 64 -7.96 -2.49 9.96
C VAL A 64 -7.03 -1.37 10.35
N THR A 65 -6.93 -0.35 9.53
CA THR A 65 -6.19 0.87 9.88
C THR A 65 -7.05 2.12 9.73
N LEU A 66 -7.00 3.01 10.72
CA LEU A 66 -7.64 4.31 10.71
C LEU A 66 -6.57 5.39 10.47
N GLY A 67 -6.67 6.10 9.35
CA GLY A 67 -5.86 7.28 9.07
C GLY A 67 -6.36 8.50 9.84
N ARG A 68 -5.69 9.65 9.63
CA ARG A 68 -5.95 10.90 10.37
C ARG A 68 -7.41 11.42 10.27
N SER A 69 -8.09 11.14 9.16
CA SER A 69 -9.47 11.57 8.93
C SER A 69 -10.49 10.46 9.19
N GLY A 70 -10.07 9.30 9.72
CA GLY A 70 -10.90 8.13 9.95
C GLY A 70 -11.47 8.09 11.36
N GLY A 71 -12.78 7.81 11.47
CA GLY A 71 -13.46 7.44 12.68
C GLY A 71 -13.83 5.95 12.68
N GLU A 72 -14.23 5.43 13.84
CA GLU A 72 -14.71 4.04 13.98
C GLU A 72 -16.14 3.86 13.46
N ASP A 73 -16.84 4.95 13.19
CA ASP A 73 -18.16 4.99 12.56
C ASP A 73 -18.22 4.30 11.18
N SER A 74 -17.09 4.18 10.52
CA SER A 74 -16.96 3.44 9.26
C SER A 74 -16.57 1.96 9.45
N LEU A 75 -16.37 1.51 10.68
CA LEU A 75 -16.07 0.12 11.02
C LEU A 75 -17.38 -0.61 11.37
N LEU A 76 -17.72 -1.64 10.61
CA LEU A 76 -18.96 -2.39 10.76
C LEU A 76 -18.80 -3.63 11.66
N GLY A 77 -17.58 -4.09 11.85
CA GLY A 77 -17.28 -5.25 12.70
C GLY A 77 -15.77 -5.49 12.81
N ARG A 78 -15.41 -6.40 13.73
CA ARG A 78 -14.00 -6.78 13.97
C ARG A 78 -13.78 -8.29 13.93
N HIS A 79 -14.78 -9.05 13.50
CA HIS A 79 -14.66 -10.50 13.39
C HIS A 79 -14.85 -10.92 11.94
N TRP A 80 -13.87 -11.61 11.40
CA TRP A 80 -13.89 -12.17 10.06
C TRP A 80 -13.74 -13.68 10.10
N ARG A 81 -14.44 -14.36 9.22
CA ARG A 81 -14.34 -15.81 9.07
C ARG A 81 -13.46 -16.11 7.87
N SER A 82 -12.29 -16.68 8.13
CA SER A 82 -11.35 -17.02 7.07
C SER A 82 -11.94 -18.03 6.07
N PRO A 83 -11.39 -18.16 4.85
CA PRO A 83 -11.80 -19.19 3.89
C PRO A 83 -11.72 -20.62 4.44
N GLN A 84 -10.88 -20.85 5.46
CA GLN A 84 -10.76 -22.12 6.19
C GLN A 84 -11.80 -22.27 7.31
N GLY A 85 -12.72 -21.31 7.46
CA GLY A 85 -13.80 -21.32 8.43
C GLY A 85 -13.42 -20.86 9.86
N GLN A 86 -12.21 -20.39 10.09
CA GLN A 86 -11.76 -19.89 11.39
C GLN A 86 -12.28 -18.47 11.64
N LEU A 87 -12.92 -18.26 12.79
CA LEU A 87 -13.31 -16.92 13.23
C LEU A 87 -12.09 -16.23 13.85
N GLN A 88 -11.73 -15.06 13.33
CA GLN A 88 -10.58 -14.29 13.79
C GLN A 88 -11.04 -12.87 14.16
N GLU A 89 -10.52 -12.34 15.26
CA GLU A 89 -10.63 -10.93 15.56
C GLU A 89 -9.60 -10.17 14.72
N VAL A 90 -10.04 -9.13 14.03
CA VAL A 90 -9.18 -8.30 13.18
C VAL A 90 -8.64 -7.14 14.01
N GLU A 91 -7.32 -6.99 14.03
CA GLU A 91 -6.64 -5.91 14.73
C GLU A 91 -7.04 -4.54 14.15
N LEU A 92 -7.04 -3.53 15.03
CA LEU A 92 -7.32 -2.14 14.67
C LEU A 92 -6.15 -1.24 15.08
N HIS A 93 -5.56 -0.54 14.11
CA HIS A 93 -4.47 0.40 14.35
C HIS A 93 -4.85 1.82 13.92
N ARG A 94 -4.59 2.82 14.78
CA ARG A 94 -4.64 4.24 14.43
C ARG A 94 -3.26 4.70 13.95
N VAL A 95 -3.22 5.29 12.76
CA VAL A 95 -1.94 5.55 12.06
C VAL A 95 -1.87 6.95 11.45
N ALA A 96 -0.66 7.47 11.29
CA ALA A 96 -0.39 8.82 10.84
C ALA A 96 -0.40 8.99 9.30
N ARG A 97 -1.19 8.19 8.56
CA ARG A 97 -1.41 8.37 7.12
C ARG A 97 -2.61 9.26 6.81
N GLY A 98 -2.66 9.78 5.60
CA GLY A 98 -3.87 10.41 5.07
C GLY A 98 -5.00 9.42 4.84
N GLY A 99 -6.21 9.95 4.62
CA GLY A 99 -7.41 9.15 4.37
C GLY A 99 -8.09 8.65 5.65
N LYS A 100 -9.16 7.87 5.43
CA LYS A 100 -10.04 7.34 6.47
C LYS A 100 -9.64 5.91 6.86
N ILE A 101 -10.62 5.02 6.89
CA ILE A 101 -10.46 3.58 7.16
C ILE A 101 -9.92 2.85 5.94
N THR A 102 -9.09 1.84 6.15
CA THR A 102 -8.77 0.81 5.16
C THR A 102 -8.55 -0.54 5.83
N MET A 103 -8.67 -1.60 5.04
CA MET A 103 -8.46 -2.98 5.42
C MET A 103 -7.27 -3.54 4.65
N HIS A 104 -6.43 -4.32 5.33
CA HIS A 104 -5.39 -5.12 4.70
C HIS A 104 -5.60 -6.60 5.01
N GLY A 105 -5.14 -7.46 4.12
CA GLY A 105 -5.23 -8.90 4.27
C GLY A 105 -4.43 -9.66 3.21
N PRO A 106 -4.33 -10.99 3.33
CA PRO A 106 -3.64 -11.84 2.35
C PRO A 106 -4.22 -11.66 0.95
N GLY A 107 -3.38 -11.72 -0.08
CA GLY A 107 -3.76 -11.46 -1.47
C GLY A 107 -3.82 -9.97 -1.83
N GLN A 108 -3.55 -9.06 -0.88
CA GLN A 108 -3.41 -7.63 -1.15
C GLN A 108 -1.94 -7.24 -1.18
N LEU A 109 -1.48 -6.71 -2.31
CA LEU A 109 -0.14 -6.14 -2.44
C LEU A 109 -0.08 -4.79 -1.76
N VAL A 110 0.67 -4.69 -0.69
CA VAL A 110 0.97 -3.42 -0.01
C VAL A 110 2.37 -2.96 -0.39
N VAL A 111 2.50 -1.69 -0.79
CA VAL A 111 3.80 -1.07 -1.10
C VAL A 111 3.97 0.20 -0.29
N TYR A 112 5.08 0.28 0.44
CA TYR A 112 5.50 1.46 1.18
C TYR A 112 6.73 2.09 0.53
N PRO A 113 6.58 3.11 -0.32
CA PRO A 113 7.70 3.89 -0.81
C PRO A 113 8.17 4.85 0.30
N VAL A 114 9.35 4.61 0.84
CA VAL A 114 10.00 5.47 1.84
C VAL A 114 11.03 6.32 1.12
N LEU A 115 10.60 7.48 0.69
CA LEU A 115 11.34 8.41 -0.18
C LEU A 115 11.59 9.70 0.56
N GLN A 116 12.75 10.30 0.35
CA GLN A 116 12.93 11.67 0.79
C GLN A 116 12.13 12.62 -0.11
N LEU A 117 11.16 13.28 0.46
CA LEU A 117 10.34 14.25 -0.25
C LEU A 117 10.92 15.67 -0.06
N PRO A 118 11.26 16.40 -1.12
CA PRO A 118 11.78 17.78 -1.03
C PRO A 118 10.74 18.80 -0.55
N LEU A 119 9.64 18.35 0.02
CA LEU A 119 8.50 19.13 0.53
C LEU A 119 8.87 20.18 1.57
N LEU A 120 9.97 19.98 2.30
CA LEU A 120 10.32 20.83 3.44
C LEU A 120 11.54 21.73 3.19
N ALA A 121 12.19 21.66 2.02
CA ALA A 121 13.46 22.32 1.77
C ALA A 121 13.41 23.44 0.68
N GLY A 122 12.26 23.76 0.10
CA GLY A 122 12.19 24.75 -0.98
C GLY A 122 10.79 25.31 -1.22
N PRO A 123 10.65 26.34 -2.07
CA PRO A 123 9.35 26.92 -2.37
C PRO A 123 8.43 25.85 -2.96
N VAL A 124 7.26 25.73 -2.38
CA VAL A 124 6.15 24.86 -2.79
C VAL A 124 5.96 24.97 -4.31
N GLY A 125 6.01 23.84 -5.03
CA GLY A 125 5.55 23.80 -6.42
C GLY A 125 6.56 23.44 -7.50
N ARG A 126 7.73 22.87 -7.20
CA ARG A 126 8.67 22.43 -8.24
C ARG A 126 8.94 20.94 -8.21
N GLY A 127 8.20 20.22 -9.03
CA GLY A 127 8.34 18.80 -9.31
C GLY A 127 7.26 17.93 -8.62
N PRO A 128 6.96 16.74 -9.16
CA PRO A 128 5.86 15.89 -8.71
C PRO A 128 6.05 15.31 -7.30
N LEU A 129 7.22 15.44 -6.69
CA LEU A 129 7.46 15.04 -5.30
C LEU A 129 7.41 16.23 -4.31
N GLY A 130 7.35 17.47 -4.80
CA GLY A 130 7.18 18.69 -3.97
C GLY A 130 5.74 18.97 -3.57
N ASP A 131 4.78 18.21 -4.10
CA ASP A 131 3.35 18.35 -3.87
C ASP A 131 2.75 16.97 -3.53
N LEU A 132 2.24 16.80 -2.32
CA LEU A 132 1.68 15.52 -1.87
C LEU A 132 0.53 15.01 -2.75
N PRO A 133 -0.40 15.86 -3.24
CA PRO A 133 -1.34 15.49 -4.27
C PRO A 133 -0.69 14.97 -5.56
N ALA A 134 0.40 15.58 -6.03
CA ALA A 134 1.11 15.09 -7.21
C ALA A 134 1.79 13.74 -6.97
N TYR A 135 2.32 13.51 -5.77
CA TYR A 135 2.84 12.21 -5.37
C TYR A 135 1.76 11.13 -5.36
N VAL A 136 0.58 11.41 -4.80
CA VAL A 136 -0.56 10.48 -4.85
C VAL A 136 -0.95 10.17 -6.30
N ARG A 137 -1.06 11.18 -7.17
CA ARG A 137 -1.36 10.96 -8.61
C ARG A 137 -0.30 10.12 -9.32
N LEU A 138 0.98 10.27 -8.94
CA LEU A 138 2.04 9.40 -9.47
C LEU A 138 1.80 7.95 -9.07
N LEU A 139 1.48 7.68 -7.81
CA LEU A 139 1.18 6.31 -7.35
C LEU A 139 -0.05 5.74 -8.07
N GLU A 140 -1.12 6.53 -8.23
CA GLU A 140 -2.31 6.15 -9.00
C GLU A 140 -1.94 5.77 -10.45
N ALA A 141 -1.15 6.60 -11.13
CA ALA A 141 -0.73 6.34 -12.51
C ALA A 141 0.10 5.05 -12.64
N GLN A 142 0.99 4.75 -11.67
CA GLN A 142 1.76 3.50 -11.72
C GLN A 142 0.88 2.27 -11.48
N ILE A 143 -0.11 2.34 -10.58
CA ILE A 143 -1.09 1.27 -10.39
C ILE A 143 -1.91 1.06 -11.66
N GLN A 144 -2.41 2.13 -12.28
CA GLN A 144 -3.19 2.05 -13.53
C GLN A 144 -2.38 1.39 -14.65
N ALA A 145 -1.14 1.83 -14.87
CA ALA A 145 -0.25 1.25 -15.87
C ALA A 145 0.07 -0.22 -15.60
N THR A 146 0.24 -0.60 -14.31
CA THR A 146 0.39 -2.01 -13.93
C THR A 146 -0.86 -2.82 -14.26
N CYS A 147 -2.05 -2.32 -13.92
CA CYS A 147 -3.31 -2.99 -14.26
C CYS A 147 -3.50 -3.15 -15.77
N GLU A 148 -3.12 -2.14 -16.55
CA GLU A 148 -3.19 -2.17 -18.02
C GLU A 148 -2.28 -3.25 -18.62
N ASP A 149 -1.06 -3.45 -18.08
CA ASP A 149 -0.16 -4.53 -18.54
C ASP A 149 -0.77 -5.93 -18.34
N PHE A 150 -1.63 -6.08 -17.32
CA PHE A 150 -2.40 -7.30 -17.11
C PHE A 150 -3.78 -7.29 -17.80
N GLY A 151 -4.03 -6.32 -18.66
CA GLY A 151 -5.25 -6.22 -19.47
C GLY A 151 -6.50 -5.78 -18.71
N LEU A 152 -6.32 -5.04 -17.59
CA LEU A 152 -7.40 -4.52 -16.77
C LEU A 152 -7.47 -2.98 -16.87
N ALA A 153 -8.52 -2.47 -17.51
CA ALA A 153 -8.77 -1.02 -17.59
C ALA A 153 -9.21 -0.48 -16.20
N THR A 154 -8.66 0.65 -15.82
CA THR A 154 -8.93 1.30 -14.54
C THR A 154 -9.02 2.81 -14.68
N LEU A 155 -9.56 3.48 -13.66
CA LEU A 155 -9.70 4.93 -13.62
C LEU A 155 -9.37 5.51 -12.23
N THR A 156 -9.19 6.81 -12.16
CA THR A 156 -9.17 7.58 -10.93
C THR A 156 -10.49 8.35 -10.77
N ARG A 157 -10.87 8.66 -9.52
CA ARG A 157 -12.07 9.44 -9.22
C ARG A 157 -11.70 10.75 -8.55
N PRO A 158 -12.14 11.91 -9.08
CA PRO A 158 -11.91 13.20 -8.44
C PRO A 158 -12.41 13.22 -6.99
N GLY A 159 -11.54 13.64 -6.06
CA GLY A 159 -11.86 13.69 -4.63
C GLY A 159 -11.69 12.38 -3.85
N PHE A 160 -11.43 11.27 -4.51
CA PHE A 160 -11.26 9.95 -3.87
C PHE A 160 -9.95 9.29 -4.29
N SER A 161 -8.93 9.39 -3.45
CA SER A 161 -7.62 8.77 -3.72
C SER A 161 -7.73 7.25 -3.92
N GLY A 162 -6.98 6.76 -4.88
CA GLY A 162 -6.90 5.33 -5.23
C GLY A 162 -7.35 5.05 -6.66
N VAL A 163 -7.35 3.77 -7.01
CA VAL A 163 -7.66 3.30 -8.38
C VAL A 163 -8.95 2.49 -8.36
N TRP A 164 -9.76 2.69 -9.38
CA TRP A 164 -11.13 2.18 -9.47
C TRP A 164 -11.37 1.49 -10.82
N ILE A 165 -12.29 0.56 -10.84
CA ILE A 165 -12.79 -0.05 -12.09
C ILE A 165 -13.89 0.82 -12.70
N ASP A 166 -14.75 1.36 -11.84
CA ASP A 166 -15.83 2.28 -12.18
C ASP A 166 -16.15 3.19 -10.98
N ASP A 167 -17.26 3.89 -11.03
CA ASP A 167 -17.69 4.82 -9.97
C ASP A 167 -18.00 4.15 -8.62
N HIS A 168 -18.09 2.83 -8.57
CA HIS A 168 -18.50 2.08 -7.37
C HIS A 168 -17.48 1.04 -6.90
N ARG A 169 -16.64 0.51 -7.81
CA ARG A 169 -15.71 -0.59 -7.52
C ARG A 169 -14.30 -0.09 -7.36
N LYS A 170 -13.83 -0.08 -6.12
CA LYS A 170 -12.46 0.36 -5.77
C LYS A 170 -11.50 -0.81 -5.78
N LEU A 171 -10.44 -0.68 -6.58
CA LEU A 171 -9.40 -1.70 -6.76
C LEU A 171 -8.20 -1.49 -5.84
N ALA A 172 -7.78 -0.24 -5.66
CA ALA A 172 -6.62 0.09 -4.85
C ALA A 172 -6.87 1.29 -3.96
N SER A 173 -6.31 1.26 -2.75
CA SER A 173 -6.33 2.35 -1.78
C SER A 173 -4.95 3.00 -1.70
N ILE A 174 -4.92 4.32 -1.49
CA ILE A 174 -3.69 5.09 -1.28
C ILE A 174 -3.85 5.93 -0.02
N GLY A 175 -2.89 5.82 0.88
CA GLY A 175 -2.83 6.62 2.09
C GLY A 175 -1.38 6.85 2.48
N VAL A 176 -0.88 8.07 2.27
CA VAL A 176 0.51 8.45 2.53
C VAL A 176 0.62 9.35 3.76
N GLY A 177 1.73 9.26 4.46
CA GLY A 177 2.14 10.18 5.51
C GLY A 177 3.52 10.74 5.21
N VAL A 178 3.89 11.82 5.89
CA VAL A 178 5.24 12.38 5.84
C VAL A 178 5.71 12.60 7.26
N ARG A 179 6.92 12.12 7.57
CA ARG A 179 7.59 12.32 8.85
C ARG A 179 9.06 12.60 8.60
N HIS A 180 9.58 13.67 9.20
CA HIS A 180 10.98 14.14 9.06
C HIS A 180 11.45 14.27 7.59
N GLY A 181 10.53 14.61 6.66
CA GLY A 181 10.83 14.71 5.24
C GLY A 181 10.76 13.40 4.46
N TRP A 182 10.56 12.26 5.13
CA TRP A 182 10.37 10.95 4.52
C TRP A 182 8.90 10.63 4.31
N SER A 183 8.56 10.10 3.14
CA SER A 183 7.24 9.48 2.95
C SER A 183 7.14 8.18 3.74
N GLY A 184 5.94 7.87 4.19
CA GLY A 184 5.62 6.61 4.85
C GLY A 184 4.23 6.14 4.48
N HIS A 185 3.94 4.88 4.77
CA HIS A 185 2.79 4.18 4.21
C HIS A 185 2.82 4.20 2.67
N GLY A 186 1.71 4.19 1.97
CA GLY A 186 1.74 4.20 0.51
C GLY A 186 0.46 3.69 -0.11
N LEU A 187 0.51 2.55 -0.78
CA LEU A 187 -0.60 1.99 -1.54
C LEU A 187 -0.90 0.54 -1.13
N ALA A 188 -2.13 0.14 -1.40
CA ALA A 188 -2.61 -1.22 -1.24
C ALA A 188 -3.46 -1.60 -2.46
N LEU A 189 -2.96 -2.52 -3.28
CA LEU A 189 -3.60 -3.02 -4.50
C LEU A 189 -4.19 -4.41 -4.23
N ASN A 190 -5.48 -4.55 -4.42
CA ASN A 190 -6.16 -5.84 -4.29
C ASN A 190 -5.84 -6.72 -5.50
N VAL A 191 -4.88 -7.64 -5.35
CA VAL A 191 -4.57 -8.61 -6.39
C VAL A 191 -5.62 -9.72 -6.38
N ASP A 192 -5.72 -10.47 -5.31
CA ASP A 192 -6.75 -11.51 -5.15
C ASP A 192 -7.06 -11.81 -3.67
N PRO A 193 -7.38 -10.79 -2.83
CA PRO A 193 -7.76 -11.01 -1.45
C PRO A 193 -9.18 -11.56 -1.32
N PRO A 194 -9.53 -12.22 -0.20
CA PRO A 194 -10.90 -12.50 0.17
C PRO A 194 -11.69 -11.18 0.32
N LEU A 195 -12.65 -10.94 -0.56
CA LEU A 195 -13.35 -9.63 -0.61
C LEU A 195 -14.37 -9.45 0.51
N ASP A 196 -14.85 -10.52 1.13
CA ASP A 196 -15.69 -10.51 2.33
C ASP A 196 -14.99 -9.85 3.54
N LEU A 197 -13.65 -9.87 3.57
CA LEU A 197 -12.86 -9.15 4.57
C LEU A 197 -13.18 -7.64 4.57
N PHE A 198 -13.48 -7.07 3.43
CA PHE A 198 -13.78 -5.64 3.29
C PHE A 198 -15.22 -5.29 3.69
N GLU A 199 -16.11 -6.27 3.92
CA GLU A 199 -17.45 -6.05 4.45
C GLU A 199 -17.43 -5.57 5.91
N LEU A 200 -16.29 -5.67 6.58
CA LEU A 200 -16.07 -5.12 7.92
C LEU A 200 -15.97 -3.59 7.96
N MET A 201 -15.97 -2.91 6.82
CA MET A 201 -15.85 -1.45 6.75
C MET A 201 -16.64 -0.82 5.59
N VAL A 202 -16.96 0.47 5.74
CA VAL A 202 -17.47 1.31 4.64
C VAL A 202 -16.27 1.98 3.93
N PRO A 203 -15.94 1.58 2.68
CA PRO A 203 -14.77 2.12 1.98
C PRO A 203 -14.87 3.63 1.79
N CYS A 204 -13.83 4.37 2.18
CA CYS A 204 -13.76 5.84 2.04
C CYS A 204 -14.91 6.63 2.70
N GLY A 205 -15.80 5.99 3.47
CA GLY A 205 -17.06 6.58 3.92
C GLY A 205 -17.99 6.97 2.76
N LEU A 206 -17.87 6.30 1.62
CA LEU A 206 -18.69 6.51 0.43
C LEU A 206 -19.76 5.42 0.35
N GLU A 207 -21.00 5.81 0.55
CA GLU A 207 -22.14 4.89 0.45
C GLU A 207 -22.25 4.33 -0.98
N GLY A 208 -22.46 3.01 -1.08
CA GLY A 208 -22.52 2.29 -2.35
C GLY A 208 -21.18 1.93 -2.98
N ALA A 209 -20.05 2.40 -2.43
CA ALA A 209 -18.75 1.94 -2.85
C ALA A 209 -18.43 0.54 -2.27
N ARG A 210 -17.84 -0.32 -3.10
CA ARG A 210 -17.38 -1.65 -2.70
C ARG A 210 -15.95 -1.89 -3.15
N MET A 211 -15.24 -2.75 -2.45
CA MET A 211 -13.92 -3.19 -2.88
C MET A 211 -14.04 -4.28 -3.95
N THR A 212 -13.08 -4.30 -4.86
CA THR A 212 -12.90 -5.36 -5.86
C THR A 212 -11.42 -5.76 -5.92
N SER A 213 -11.07 -6.73 -6.75
CA SER A 213 -9.70 -7.20 -6.96
C SER A 213 -9.40 -7.44 -8.44
N MET A 214 -8.10 -7.45 -8.79
CA MET A 214 -7.65 -7.84 -10.13
C MET A 214 -8.18 -9.25 -10.46
N GLY A 215 -8.11 -10.17 -9.50
CA GLY A 215 -8.58 -11.54 -9.67
C GLY A 215 -10.05 -11.62 -10.02
N GLN A 216 -10.92 -10.91 -9.30
CA GLN A 216 -12.35 -10.88 -9.59
C GLN A 216 -12.64 -10.30 -10.98
N GLU A 217 -12.04 -9.15 -11.31
CA GLU A 217 -12.31 -8.44 -12.55
C GLU A 217 -11.78 -9.17 -13.78
N LEU A 218 -10.59 -9.79 -13.68
CA LEU A 218 -10.00 -10.56 -14.77
C LEU A 218 -10.76 -11.88 -15.01
N ARG A 219 -11.17 -12.60 -13.94
CA ARG A 219 -12.01 -13.80 -14.07
C ARG A 219 -13.35 -13.48 -14.75
N ALA A 220 -13.96 -12.35 -14.41
CA ALA A 220 -15.20 -11.90 -15.05
C ALA A 220 -15.02 -11.64 -16.57
N GLN A 221 -13.79 -11.35 -17.01
CA GLN A 221 -13.43 -11.17 -18.42
C GLN A 221 -12.88 -12.45 -19.09
N GLY A 222 -12.86 -13.60 -18.40
CA GLY A 222 -12.27 -14.84 -18.88
C GLY A 222 -10.74 -14.79 -19.03
N LYS A 223 -10.07 -13.88 -18.34
CA LYS A 223 -8.62 -13.70 -18.38
C LYS A 223 -7.91 -14.42 -17.24
N ALA A 224 -6.63 -14.73 -17.46
CA ALA A 224 -5.79 -15.31 -16.42
C ALA A 224 -5.53 -14.28 -15.31
N VAL A 225 -5.52 -14.76 -14.05
CA VAL A 225 -5.22 -13.94 -12.88
C VAL A 225 -3.71 -14.01 -12.61
N PRO A 226 -3.00 -12.87 -12.56
CA PRO A 226 -1.59 -12.86 -12.21
C PRO A 226 -1.39 -13.21 -10.72
N THR A 227 -0.24 -13.78 -10.41
CA THR A 227 0.17 -13.96 -9.02
C THR A 227 0.59 -12.64 -8.40
N LEU A 228 0.48 -12.53 -7.09
CA LEU A 228 0.89 -11.31 -6.37
C LEU A 228 2.36 -10.95 -6.61
N PRO A 229 3.34 -11.87 -6.63
CA PRO A 229 4.72 -11.55 -6.99
C PRO A 229 4.88 -10.98 -8.41
N GLN A 230 4.13 -11.47 -9.41
CA GLN A 230 4.17 -10.91 -10.76
C GLN A 230 3.69 -9.46 -10.81
N VAL A 231 2.60 -9.16 -10.08
CA VAL A 231 2.08 -7.79 -9.97
C VAL A 231 3.06 -6.91 -9.19
N ALA A 232 3.65 -7.43 -8.11
CA ALA A 232 4.65 -6.72 -7.32
C ALA A 232 5.89 -6.36 -8.16
N GLU A 233 6.44 -7.30 -8.91
CA GLU A 233 7.60 -7.08 -9.77
C GLU A 233 7.34 -5.96 -10.79
N ASN A 234 6.21 -6.01 -11.50
CA ASN A 234 5.82 -5.01 -12.48
C ASN A 234 5.66 -3.61 -11.84
N LEU A 235 4.89 -3.52 -10.75
CA LEU A 235 4.63 -2.24 -10.08
C LEU A 235 5.91 -1.64 -9.48
N LEU A 236 6.75 -2.45 -8.85
CA LEU A 236 7.99 -1.99 -8.23
C LEU A 236 9.02 -1.53 -9.27
N GLU A 237 9.10 -2.19 -10.41
CA GLU A 237 9.96 -1.75 -11.51
C GLU A 237 9.51 -0.38 -12.04
N ARG A 238 8.20 -0.19 -12.24
CA ARG A 238 7.62 1.10 -12.65
C ARG A 238 7.91 2.20 -11.63
N LEU A 239 7.67 1.94 -10.35
CA LEU A 239 7.94 2.89 -9.27
C LEU A 239 9.44 3.24 -9.22
N ARG A 240 10.33 2.25 -9.27
CA ARG A 240 11.77 2.47 -9.30
C ARG A 240 12.18 3.38 -10.47
N ASN A 241 11.69 3.10 -11.67
CA ASN A 241 12.03 3.88 -12.87
C ASN A 241 11.52 5.32 -12.80
N GLN A 242 10.41 5.60 -12.12
CA GLN A 242 9.88 6.94 -11.95
C GLN A 242 10.54 7.71 -10.79
N LEU A 243 10.95 7.02 -9.74
CA LEU A 243 11.46 7.64 -8.52
C LEU A 243 12.98 7.80 -8.53
N VAL A 244 13.72 6.82 -9.09
CA VAL A 244 15.19 6.82 -9.11
C VAL A 244 15.80 7.69 -10.23
N ARG A 245 15.05 8.03 -11.28
CA ARG A 245 15.52 8.93 -12.37
C ARG A 245 15.69 10.40 -11.95
N ARG A 246 15.58 10.71 -10.66
CA ARG A 246 15.56 12.09 -10.13
C ARG A 246 16.68 12.42 -9.16
N GLN A 247 17.65 11.52 -9.03
CA GLN A 247 18.92 11.81 -8.36
C GLN A 247 19.96 12.28 -9.44
#